data_096fb7bbc5cc4a5a576ec7357be1c475
#
_entry.id   096fb7bbc5cc4a5a576ec7357be1c475
#
_cell.length_a   1.000
_cell.length_b   1.000
_cell.length_c   1.000
_cell.angle_alpha   90.00
_cell.angle_beta   90.00
_cell.angle_gamma   90.00
#
_symmetry.space_group_name_H-M   'P 1'
#
loop_
_entity.id
_entity.type
_entity.pdbx_description
1 polymer ?
#
loop_
_entity_poly.entity_id
_entity_poly.type
_entity_poly.pdbx_seq_one_letter_code
_entity_poly.pdbx_strand_id
1 'polypeptide(L)'
;MYRDYIIRKISSNERLGIFVAPNLPGGKLGRILNEETQIRPGDVVAFFVDSGLFSTQYFIITNTKCYFQGGSFDLNTLRSAKADGKHIEFLVTSGSGTDAVRAKIGDEQAANNLARLLDDLAYHDPEAEKASAPDAAKYSAFEGQALDWLLLRDEVMRTIDMLHERFQDGKLSLIQYEEKKAELLSRL
;
A
#
# COMPACT_ATOMS: atom_id res chain seq x y z
N MET A 1 11.65 6.40 8.86
CA MET A 1 10.51 6.62 7.95
C MET A 1 9.73 5.33 7.88
N TYR A 2 8.41 5.32 8.06
CA TYR A 2 7.63 4.08 8.26
C TYR A 2 7.36 3.28 6.97
N ARG A 3 7.64 3.84 5.78
CA ARG A 3 7.29 3.24 4.47
C ARG A 3 7.76 1.79 4.34
N ASP A 4 9.05 1.56 4.51
CA ASP A 4 9.66 0.24 4.27
C ASP A 4 9.19 -0.80 5.29
N TYR A 5 8.97 -0.34 6.53
CA TYR A 5 8.40 -1.17 7.57
C TYR A 5 6.98 -1.61 7.22
N ILE A 6 6.12 -0.68 6.81
CA ILE A 6 4.72 -0.95 6.43
C ILE A 6 4.67 -1.92 5.24
N ILE A 7 5.46 -1.66 4.19
CA ILE A 7 5.50 -2.52 3.00
C ILE A 7 5.94 -3.94 3.33
N ARG A 8 6.89 -4.12 4.25
CA ARG A 8 7.33 -5.45 4.70
C ARG A 8 6.29 -6.19 5.56
N LYS A 9 5.49 -5.46 6.32
CA LYS A 9 4.54 -6.04 7.29
C LYS A 9 3.16 -6.31 6.72
N ILE A 10 2.75 -5.58 5.69
CA ILE A 10 1.45 -5.76 5.06
C ILE A 10 1.62 -6.36 3.65
N SER A 11 0.91 -7.44 3.40
CA SER A 11 0.67 -7.93 2.03
C SER A 11 -0.65 -7.39 1.50
N SER A 12 -0.67 -7.00 0.24
CA SER A 12 -1.92 -6.63 -0.44
C SER A 12 -2.92 -7.78 -0.41
N ASN A 13 -4.17 -7.48 -0.08
CA ASN A 13 -5.28 -8.43 -0.10
C ASN A 13 -6.53 -7.74 -0.65
N GLU A 14 -6.75 -7.89 -1.94
CA GLU A 14 -7.86 -7.23 -2.65
C GLU A 14 -9.25 -7.63 -2.13
N ARG A 15 -9.41 -8.87 -1.65
CA ARG A 15 -10.69 -9.34 -1.09
C ARG A 15 -11.06 -8.61 0.19
N LEU A 16 -10.06 -8.20 0.96
CA LEU A 16 -10.23 -7.40 2.17
C LEU A 16 -10.10 -5.90 1.91
N GLY A 17 -9.96 -5.48 0.65
CA GLY A 17 -9.76 -4.08 0.30
C GLY A 17 -8.42 -3.52 0.75
N ILE A 18 -7.40 -4.37 0.92
CA ILE A 18 -6.07 -4.00 1.41
C ILE A 18 -5.11 -3.90 0.22
N PHE A 19 -4.51 -2.73 0.02
CA PHE A 19 -3.56 -2.44 -1.05
C PHE A 19 -2.31 -1.79 -0.48
N VAL A 20 -1.15 -2.18 -0.98
CA VAL A 20 0.15 -1.66 -0.54
C VAL A 20 0.95 -1.21 -1.75
N ALA A 21 1.69 -0.11 -1.62
CA ALA A 21 2.56 0.37 -2.68
C ALA A 21 3.59 -0.70 -3.10
N PRO A 22 3.90 -0.83 -4.40
CA PRO A 22 3.46 0.02 -5.51
C PRO A 22 2.08 -0.32 -6.08
N ASN A 23 1.43 -1.40 -5.68
CA ASN A 23 0.20 -1.96 -6.28
C ASN A 23 -1.08 -1.28 -5.72
N LEU A 24 -1.16 0.04 -5.80
CA LEU A 24 -2.32 0.79 -5.35
C LEU A 24 -3.38 0.90 -6.48
N PRO A 25 -4.69 0.74 -6.17
CA PRO A 25 -5.75 0.80 -7.16
C PRO A 25 -6.03 2.24 -7.60
N GLY A 26 -5.40 2.70 -8.68
CA GLY A 26 -5.44 4.10 -9.13
C GLY A 26 -6.84 4.69 -9.27
N GLY A 27 -7.82 3.92 -9.77
CA GLY A 27 -9.19 4.40 -9.92
C GLY A 27 -9.94 4.63 -8.60
N LYS A 28 -9.80 3.71 -7.63
CA LYS A 28 -10.44 3.83 -6.31
C LYS A 28 -9.72 4.88 -5.45
N LEU A 29 -8.40 4.82 -5.43
CA LEU A 29 -7.57 5.77 -4.71
C LEU A 29 -7.75 7.19 -5.26
N GLY A 30 -7.74 7.39 -6.57
CA GLY A 30 -7.88 8.69 -7.21
C GLY A 30 -9.20 9.40 -6.86
N ARG A 31 -10.31 8.65 -6.71
CA ARG A 31 -11.59 9.25 -6.25
C ARG A 31 -11.46 9.83 -4.84
N ILE A 32 -10.84 9.10 -3.92
CA ILE A 32 -10.69 9.53 -2.53
C ILE A 32 -9.70 10.69 -2.44
N LEU A 33 -8.59 10.63 -3.20
CA LEU A 33 -7.60 11.71 -3.21
C LEU A 33 -8.14 13.03 -3.80
N ASN A 34 -9.16 12.98 -4.65
CA ASN A 34 -9.84 14.19 -5.12
C ASN A 34 -10.64 14.88 -3.99
N GLU A 35 -11.11 14.13 -3.01
CA GLU A 35 -11.79 14.65 -1.81
C GLU A 35 -10.75 15.04 -0.75
N GLU A 36 -9.70 14.26 -0.60
CA GLU A 36 -8.59 14.48 0.35
C GLU A 36 -7.41 15.19 -0.33
N THR A 37 -7.61 16.45 -0.69
CA THR A 37 -6.63 17.26 -1.46
C THR A 37 -5.26 17.44 -0.80
N GLN A 38 -5.14 17.09 0.49
CA GLN A 38 -3.89 17.19 1.26
C GLN A 38 -2.92 16.03 1.00
N ILE A 39 -3.40 14.93 0.36
CA ILE A 39 -2.62 13.71 0.18
C ILE A 39 -2.10 13.66 -1.25
N ARG A 40 -0.79 13.56 -1.41
CA ARG A 40 -0.18 13.30 -2.72
C ARG A 40 -0.19 11.80 -3.02
N PRO A 41 -0.55 11.37 -4.24
CA PRO A 41 -0.59 9.95 -4.59
C PRO A 41 0.72 9.20 -4.29
N GLY A 42 1.87 9.85 -4.50
CA GLY A 42 3.20 9.27 -4.24
C GLY A 42 3.55 9.08 -2.76
N ASP A 43 2.82 9.75 -1.86
CA ASP A 43 3.03 9.62 -0.41
C ASP A 43 2.28 8.43 0.19
N VAL A 44 1.31 7.85 -0.55
CA VAL A 44 0.51 6.73 -0.08
C VAL A 44 1.36 5.47 -0.02
N VAL A 45 1.42 4.85 1.16
CA VAL A 45 2.15 3.61 1.42
C VAL A 45 1.21 2.42 1.46
N ALA A 46 0.08 2.57 2.15
CA ALA A 46 -0.97 1.55 2.20
C ALA A 46 -2.35 2.21 2.11
N PHE A 47 -3.28 1.49 1.52
CA PHE A 47 -4.64 1.94 1.28
C PHE A 47 -5.61 0.80 1.59
N PHE A 48 -6.59 1.09 2.43
CA PHE A 48 -7.68 0.20 2.79
C PHE A 48 -8.98 0.83 2.32
N VAL A 49 -9.80 0.06 1.63
CA VAL A 49 -11.09 0.54 1.15
C VAL A 49 -12.14 -0.55 1.25
N ASP A 50 -13.27 -0.21 1.88
CA ASP A 50 -14.49 -0.98 1.81
C ASP A 50 -15.52 -0.16 1.01
N SER A 51 -15.91 -0.69 -0.14
CA SER A 51 -16.91 -0.10 -1.01
C SER A 51 -18.27 -0.73 -0.73
N GLY A 52 -18.91 -0.30 0.34
CA GLY A 52 -20.28 -0.67 0.66
C GLY A 52 -21.29 -0.06 -0.33
N LEU A 53 -22.54 -0.57 -0.31
CA LEU A 53 -23.62 -0.09 -1.18
C LEU A 53 -23.96 1.40 -0.99
N PHE A 54 -23.74 1.94 0.20
CA PHE A 54 -24.19 3.29 0.57
C PHE A 54 -23.08 4.23 1.03
N SER A 55 -21.88 3.71 1.32
CA SER A 55 -20.73 4.52 1.75
C SER A 55 -19.42 3.83 1.43
N THR A 56 -18.43 4.60 1.05
CA THR A 56 -17.05 4.13 0.93
C THR A 56 -16.32 4.45 2.23
N GLN A 57 -15.91 3.41 2.95
CA GLN A 57 -15.00 3.56 4.07
C GLN A 57 -13.58 3.42 3.55
N TYR A 58 -12.69 4.29 3.98
CA TYR A 58 -11.29 4.22 3.58
C TYR A 58 -10.36 4.49 4.77
N PHE A 59 -9.14 3.97 4.65
CA PHE A 59 -8.03 4.28 5.53
C PHE A 59 -6.76 4.34 4.68
N ILE A 60 -6.06 5.48 4.76
CA ILE A 60 -4.83 5.74 4.00
C ILE A 60 -3.69 5.92 4.98
N ILE A 61 -2.59 5.20 4.74
CA ILE A 61 -1.35 5.35 5.48
C ILE A 61 -0.33 5.98 4.54
N THR A 62 0.24 7.11 4.97
CA THR A 62 1.38 7.74 4.32
C THR A 62 2.65 7.50 5.13
N ASN A 63 3.75 8.11 4.76
CA ASN A 63 5.01 8.03 5.52
C ASN A 63 4.94 8.65 6.92
N THR A 64 3.99 9.55 7.16
CA THR A 64 3.93 10.36 8.39
C THR A 64 2.55 10.40 9.02
N LYS A 65 1.50 10.15 8.26
CA LYS A 65 0.10 10.33 8.71
C LYS A 65 -0.80 9.19 8.31
N CYS A 66 -1.84 9.00 9.09
CA CYS A 66 -3.00 8.21 8.73
C CYS A 66 -4.19 9.14 8.44
N TYR A 67 -4.96 8.81 7.40
CA TYR A 67 -6.20 9.49 7.01
C TYR A 67 -7.33 8.47 6.93
N PHE A 68 -8.50 8.85 7.38
CA PHE A 68 -9.71 8.00 7.33
C PHE A 68 -10.94 8.90 7.24
N GLN A 69 -12.07 8.32 6.89
CA GLN A 69 -13.31 9.07 6.83
C GLN A 69 -13.64 9.70 8.19
N GLY A 70 -13.52 11.00 8.27
CA GLY A 70 -13.82 11.78 9.48
C GLY A 70 -12.59 12.28 10.25
N GLY A 71 -11.36 12.00 9.80
CA GLY A 71 -10.18 12.55 10.46
C GLY A 71 -8.83 12.08 9.98
N SER A 72 -7.81 12.55 10.67
CA SER A 72 -6.42 12.12 10.45
C SER A 72 -5.61 12.28 11.74
N PHE A 73 -4.48 11.56 11.83
CA PHE A 73 -3.48 11.74 12.90
C PHE A 73 -2.07 11.48 12.36
N ASP A 74 -1.09 12.06 13.05
CA ASP A 74 0.31 11.81 12.75
C ASP A 74 0.77 10.46 13.33
N LEU A 75 1.48 9.64 12.55
CA LEU A 75 1.96 8.33 12.98
C LEU A 75 2.84 8.38 14.24
N ASN A 76 3.63 9.44 14.40
CA ASN A 76 4.48 9.63 15.57
C ASN A 76 3.69 9.93 16.86
N THR A 77 2.43 10.31 16.76
CA THR A 77 1.54 10.54 17.92
C THR A 77 0.80 9.28 18.35
N LEU A 78 0.80 8.24 17.52
CA LEU A 78 0.14 6.98 17.81
C LEU A 78 0.78 6.28 19.01
N ARG A 79 -0.05 5.82 19.95
CA ARG A 79 0.37 5.09 21.17
C ARG A 79 -0.10 3.66 21.19
N SER A 80 -1.27 3.41 20.66
CA SER A 80 -1.79 2.05 20.47
C SER A 80 -2.92 2.05 19.46
N ALA A 81 -3.21 0.87 18.91
CA ALA A 81 -4.35 0.64 18.04
C ALA A 81 -5.02 -0.68 18.39
N LYS A 82 -6.34 -0.69 18.54
CA LYS A 82 -7.10 -1.87 18.90
C LYS A 82 -8.33 -2.02 18.01
N ALA A 83 -8.55 -3.22 17.47
CA ALA A 83 -9.79 -3.51 16.74
C ALA A 83 -10.94 -3.76 17.71
N ASP A 84 -12.11 -3.24 17.34
CA ASP A 84 -13.41 -3.47 17.99
C ASP A 84 -14.45 -3.75 16.89
N GLY A 85 -14.60 -5.02 16.54
CA GLY A 85 -15.42 -5.45 15.43
C GLY A 85 -14.95 -4.81 14.11
N LYS A 86 -15.83 -4.02 13.49
CA LYS A 86 -15.56 -3.30 12.23
C LYS A 86 -14.92 -1.91 12.43
N HIS A 87 -14.46 -1.60 13.62
CA HIS A 87 -13.84 -0.32 13.95
C HIS A 87 -12.43 -0.54 14.47
N ILE A 88 -11.63 0.51 14.41
CA ILE A 88 -10.35 0.58 15.10
C ILE A 88 -10.38 1.80 16.00
N GLU A 89 -9.97 1.60 17.24
CA GLU A 89 -9.73 2.65 18.22
C GLU A 89 -8.23 2.91 18.30
N PHE A 90 -7.84 4.17 18.14
CA PHE A 90 -6.47 4.65 18.23
C PHE A 90 -6.32 5.51 19.48
N LEU A 91 -5.27 5.29 20.23
CA LEU A 91 -4.84 6.23 21.25
C LEU A 91 -3.72 7.09 20.64
N VAL A 92 -3.94 8.39 20.56
CA VAL A 92 -2.99 9.35 19.98
C VAL A 92 -2.64 10.43 20.99
N THR A 93 -1.37 10.84 21.04
CA THR A 93 -0.96 11.95 21.89
C THR A 93 -1.39 13.26 21.28
N SER A 94 -2.07 14.10 22.02
CA SER A 94 -2.43 15.46 21.64
C SER A 94 -2.00 16.45 22.73
N GLY A 95 -1.21 17.45 22.39
CA GLY A 95 -0.84 18.55 23.28
C GLY A 95 -0.55 18.16 24.75
N SER A 96 -1.57 18.12 25.58
CA SER A 96 -1.50 17.85 27.03
C SER A 96 -1.98 16.46 27.45
N GLY A 97 -2.37 15.57 26.51
CA GLY A 97 -2.98 14.30 26.88
C GLY A 97 -2.95 13.22 25.80
N THR A 98 -3.78 12.23 26.02
CA THR A 98 -4.02 11.16 25.04
C THR A 98 -5.50 11.18 24.68
N ASP A 99 -5.78 11.27 23.39
CA ASP A 99 -7.14 11.24 22.84
C ASP A 99 -7.42 9.87 22.21
N ALA A 100 -8.67 9.41 22.35
CA ALA A 100 -9.16 8.24 21.65
C ALA A 100 -9.82 8.67 20.32
N VAL A 101 -9.33 8.14 19.23
CA VAL A 101 -9.85 8.38 17.89
C VAL A 101 -10.39 7.06 17.37
N ARG A 102 -11.58 7.07 16.73
CA ARG A 102 -12.22 5.85 16.22
C ARG A 102 -12.46 5.97 14.72
N ALA A 103 -11.99 4.97 13.96
CA ALA A 103 -12.25 4.84 12.53
C ALA A 103 -13.09 3.59 12.22
N LYS A 104 -14.02 3.71 11.29
CA LYS A 104 -14.78 2.58 10.75
C LYS A 104 -14.05 2.02 9.54
N ILE A 105 -13.85 0.70 9.51
CA ILE A 105 -13.15 -0.01 8.44
C ILE A 105 -14.13 -0.81 7.55
N GLY A 106 -15.27 -1.23 8.11
CA GLY A 106 -16.30 -1.95 7.38
C GLY A 106 -16.15 -3.48 7.40
N ASP A 107 -14.94 -4.00 7.37
CA ASP A 107 -14.63 -5.43 7.48
C ASP A 107 -13.84 -5.71 8.78
N GLU A 108 -14.26 -6.72 9.54
CA GLU A 108 -13.66 -7.05 10.83
C GLU A 108 -12.24 -7.62 10.68
N GLN A 109 -11.99 -8.45 9.66
CA GLN A 109 -10.67 -9.03 9.44
C GLN A 109 -9.67 -7.95 8.99
N ALA A 110 -10.11 -7.02 8.13
CA ALA A 110 -9.32 -5.87 7.73
C ALA A 110 -9.01 -4.96 8.93
N ALA A 111 -10.00 -4.73 9.80
CA ALA A 111 -9.82 -3.95 11.02
C ALA A 111 -8.80 -4.58 11.97
N ASN A 112 -8.88 -5.90 12.18
CA ASN A 112 -7.92 -6.64 13.00
C ASN A 112 -6.49 -6.57 12.43
N ASN A 113 -6.32 -6.78 11.11
CA ASN A 113 -5.02 -6.74 10.47
C ASN A 113 -4.39 -5.33 10.53
N LEU A 114 -5.22 -4.32 10.28
CA LEU A 114 -4.77 -2.93 10.31
C LEU A 114 -4.44 -2.48 11.75
N ALA A 115 -5.26 -2.85 12.72
CA ALA A 115 -5.02 -2.52 14.12
C ALA A 115 -3.69 -3.12 14.61
N ARG A 116 -3.42 -4.39 14.30
CA ARG A 116 -2.14 -5.04 14.64
C ARG A 116 -0.94 -4.32 14.04
N LEU A 117 -1.02 -3.96 12.74
CA LEU A 117 0.05 -3.21 12.11
C LEU A 117 0.29 -1.87 12.81
N LEU A 118 -0.78 -1.12 13.08
CA LEU A 118 -0.68 0.21 13.67
C LEU A 118 -0.23 0.14 15.14
N ASP A 119 -0.62 -0.91 15.86
CA ASP A 119 -0.11 -1.17 17.21
C ASP A 119 1.39 -1.49 17.17
N ASP A 120 1.83 -2.35 16.26
CA ASP A 120 3.26 -2.60 16.02
C ASP A 120 4.02 -1.30 15.67
N LEU A 121 3.44 -0.43 14.84
CA LEU A 121 4.03 0.87 14.48
C LEU A 121 4.15 1.83 15.67
N ALA A 122 3.22 1.78 16.62
CA ALA A 122 3.27 2.62 17.81
C ALA A 122 4.51 2.36 18.69
N TYR A 123 5.05 1.14 18.62
CA TYR A 123 6.26 0.74 19.35
C TYR A 123 7.51 0.70 18.46
N HIS A 124 7.36 0.97 17.17
CA HIS A 124 8.48 0.93 16.23
C HIS A 124 9.24 2.26 16.25
N ASP A 125 10.54 2.19 16.60
CA ASP A 125 11.45 3.33 16.50
C ASP A 125 12.20 3.31 15.14
N PRO A 126 11.82 4.16 14.18
CA PRO A 126 12.46 4.19 12.87
C PRO A 126 13.92 4.66 12.90
N GLU A 127 14.37 5.33 13.96
CA GLU A 127 15.75 5.76 14.11
C GLU A 127 16.63 4.62 14.68
N ALA A 128 16.08 3.79 15.57
CA ALA A 128 16.77 2.60 16.06
C ALA A 128 17.01 1.57 14.95
N GLU A 129 16.06 1.43 14.01
CA GLU A 129 16.23 0.54 12.85
C GLU A 129 17.36 1.01 11.92
N LYS A 130 17.52 2.31 11.70
CA LYS A 130 18.64 2.87 10.92
C LYS A 130 19.99 2.64 11.60
N ALA A 131 20.03 2.75 12.92
CA ALA A 131 21.25 2.56 13.69
C ALA A 131 21.68 1.09 13.77
N SER A 132 20.73 0.15 13.68
CA SER A 132 20.98 -1.31 13.74
C SER A 132 21.15 -1.97 12.36
N ALA A 133 20.97 -1.23 11.27
CA ALA A 133 21.13 -1.78 9.92
C ALA A 133 22.62 -2.01 9.63
N PRO A 134 23.06 -3.27 9.41
CA PRO A 134 24.43 -3.54 9.03
C PRO A 134 24.67 -3.00 7.62
N ASP A 135 25.61 -2.03 7.51
CA ASP A 135 26.17 -1.49 6.25
C ASP A 135 25.12 -1.24 5.12
N ALA A 136 24.43 -0.13 5.22
CA ALA A 136 23.48 0.36 4.19
C ALA A 136 24.12 0.45 2.77
N ALA A 137 25.43 0.51 2.67
CA ALA A 137 26.17 0.51 1.39
C ALA A 137 26.07 -0.81 0.62
N LYS A 138 25.90 -1.94 1.29
CA LYS A 138 25.73 -3.26 0.62
C LYS A 138 24.29 -3.50 0.14
N TYR A 139 23.30 -2.91 0.82
CA TYR A 139 21.89 -3.06 0.46
C TYR A 139 21.45 -2.11 -0.64
N SER A 140 22.02 -0.91 -0.74
CA SER A 140 21.66 0.06 -1.80
C SER A 140 21.99 -0.45 -3.21
N ALA A 141 23.05 -1.25 -3.37
CA ALA A 141 23.37 -1.89 -4.66
C ALA A 141 22.38 -3.02 -5.01
N PHE A 142 21.85 -3.70 -4.00
CA PHE A 142 20.88 -4.78 -4.20
C PHE A 142 19.45 -4.24 -4.43
N GLU A 143 19.08 -3.15 -3.78
CA GLU A 143 17.80 -2.45 -3.98
C GLU A 143 17.72 -1.82 -5.38
N GLY A 144 18.81 -1.25 -5.90
CA GLY A 144 18.86 -0.74 -7.27
C GLY A 144 18.60 -1.84 -8.30
N GLN A 145 19.24 -3.00 -8.16
CA GLN A 145 19.03 -4.13 -9.07
C GLN A 145 17.63 -4.76 -8.93
N ALA A 146 17.08 -4.85 -7.72
CA ALA A 146 15.74 -5.35 -7.49
C ALA A 146 14.67 -4.40 -8.05
N LEU A 147 14.87 -3.09 -7.94
CA LEU A 147 13.98 -2.08 -8.49
C LEU A 147 14.00 -2.10 -10.02
N ASP A 148 15.18 -2.19 -10.63
CA ASP A 148 15.36 -2.29 -12.08
C ASP A 148 14.71 -3.57 -12.63
N TRP A 149 14.85 -4.69 -11.92
CA TRP A 149 14.20 -5.93 -12.30
C TRP A 149 12.67 -5.88 -12.20
N LEU A 150 12.12 -5.23 -11.16
CA LEU A 150 10.67 -5.03 -11.00
C LEU A 150 10.09 -4.14 -12.11
N LEU A 151 10.78 -3.05 -12.46
CA LEU A 151 10.38 -2.17 -13.54
C LEU A 151 10.42 -2.89 -14.89
N LEU A 152 11.48 -3.68 -15.15
CA LEU A 152 11.61 -4.50 -16.35
C LEU A 152 10.48 -5.54 -16.42
N ARG A 153 10.16 -6.20 -15.33
CA ARG A 153 9.07 -7.17 -15.26
C ARG A 153 7.72 -6.54 -15.59
N ASP A 154 7.42 -5.38 -15.01
CA ASP A 154 6.15 -4.68 -15.25
C ASP A 154 6.03 -4.21 -16.71
N GLU A 155 7.13 -3.76 -17.31
CA GLU A 155 7.16 -3.39 -18.74
C GLU A 155 6.93 -4.60 -19.64
N VAL A 156 7.58 -5.72 -19.35
CA VAL A 156 7.41 -6.98 -20.08
C VAL A 156 5.97 -7.47 -19.99
N MET A 157 5.36 -7.48 -18.79
CA MET A 157 3.97 -7.91 -18.59
C MET A 157 2.98 -7.02 -19.34
N ARG A 158 3.11 -5.70 -19.29
CA ARG A 158 2.27 -4.77 -20.08
C ARG A 158 2.39 -5.02 -21.58
N THR A 159 3.60 -5.31 -22.04
CA THR A 159 3.83 -5.59 -23.48
C THR A 159 3.18 -6.91 -23.89
N ILE A 160 3.19 -7.93 -23.03
CA ILE A 160 2.50 -9.21 -23.26
C ILE A 160 0.98 -8.99 -23.33
N ASP A 161 0.41 -8.16 -22.46
CA ASP A 161 -1.02 -7.84 -22.48
C ASP A 161 -1.42 -7.15 -23.79
N MET A 162 -0.63 -6.18 -24.27
CA MET A 162 -0.86 -5.53 -25.56
C MET A 162 -0.72 -6.51 -26.75
N LEU A 163 0.19 -7.49 -26.67
CA LEU A 163 0.30 -8.54 -27.69
C LEU A 163 -0.92 -9.45 -27.69
N HIS A 164 -1.44 -9.76 -26.50
CA HIS A 164 -2.64 -10.58 -26.35
C HIS A 164 -3.88 -9.90 -26.95
N GLU A 165 -4.06 -8.61 -26.72
CA GLU A 165 -5.14 -7.83 -27.35
C GLU A 165 -5.03 -7.86 -28.88
N ARG A 166 -3.82 -7.66 -29.42
CA ARG A 166 -3.58 -7.73 -30.89
C ARG A 166 -3.84 -9.12 -31.48
N PHE A 167 -3.58 -10.16 -30.72
CA PHE A 167 -3.90 -11.52 -31.11
C PHE A 167 -5.43 -11.74 -31.11
N GLN A 168 -6.13 -11.30 -30.09
CA GLN A 168 -7.60 -11.37 -30.02
C GLN A 168 -8.28 -10.59 -31.15
N ASP A 169 -7.71 -9.44 -31.54
CA ASP A 169 -8.17 -8.63 -32.67
C ASP A 169 -7.84 -9.26 -34.05
N GLY A 170 -7.20 -10.43 -34.10
CA GLY A 170 -6.79 -11.07 -35.34
C GLY A 170 -5.63 -10.38 -36.07
N LYS A 171 -4.94 -9.41 -35.40
CA LYS A 171 -3.81 -8.67 -35.99
C LYS A 171 -2.47 -9.42 -35.87
N LEU A 172 -2.44 -10.50 -35.12
CA LEU A 172 -1.30 -11.41 -34.95
C LEU A 172 -1.77 -12.85 -35.11
N SER A 173 -0.96 -13.69 -35.76
CA SER A 173 -1.17 -15.13 -35.74
C SER A 173 -0.73 -15.73 -34.39
N LEU A 174 -1.23 -16.93 -34.06
CA LEU A 174 -0.83 -17.64 -32.84
C LEU A 174 0.70 -17.82 -32.77
N ILE A 175 1.34 -18.18 -33.88
CA ILE A 175 2.78 -18.38 -33.96
C ILE A 175 3.52 -17.08 -33.61
N GLN A 176 3.12 -15.97 -34.24
CA GLN A 176 3.73 -14.67 -33.99
C GLN A 176 3.52 -14.19 -32.53
N TYR A 177 2.36 -14.49 -31.94
CA TYR A 177 2.10 -14.17 -30.54
C TYR A 177 3.02 -14.97 -29.61
N GLU A 178 3.12 -16.29 -29.79
CA GLU A 178 3.95 -17.14 -28.93
C GLU A 178 5.46 -16.83 -29.08
N GLU A 179 5.95 -16.56 -30.30
CA GLU A 179 7.34 -16.15 -30.51
C GLU A 179 7.68 -14.85 -29.77
N LYS A 180 6.84 -13.81 -29.94
CA LYS A 180 7.07 -12.51 -29.28
C LYS A 180 6.94 -12.59 -27.77
N LYS A 181 6.02 -13.38 -27.25
CA LYS A 181 5.85 -13.62 -25.82
C LYS A 181 7.06 -14.33 -25.23
N ALA A 182 7.58 -15.38 -25.93
CA ALA A 182 8.78 -16.08 -25.50
C ALA A 182 10.02 -15.17 -25.50
N GLU A 183 10.17 -14.31 -26.51
CA GLU A 183 11.24 -13.31 -26.55
C GLU A 183 11.17 -12.35 -25.36
N LEU A 184 9.98 -11.82 -25.05
CA LEU A 184 9.79 -10.91 -23.91
C LEU A 184 10.10 -11.58 -22.55
N LEU A 185 9.62 -12.82 -22.38
CA LEU A 185 9.88 -13.58 -21.15
C LEU A 185 11.35 -13.95 -20.96
N SER A 186 12.11 -14.08 -22.06
CA SER A 186 13.56 -14.35 -22.00
C SER A 186 14.39 -13.17 -21.48
N ARG A 187 13.79 -11.99 -21.33
CA ARG A 187 14.43 -10.80 -20.79
C ARG A 187 14.32 -10.70 -19.24
N LEU A 188 13.46 -11.55 -18.65
CA LEU A 188 13.28 -11.67 -17.20
C LEU A 188 14.22 -12.69 -16.58
#